data_af36fa9211a7c914ac1953631b666110
#
_entry.id   af36fa9211a7c914ac1953631b666110
#
_cell.length_a   1.000
_cell.length_b   1.000
_cell.length_c   1.000
_cell.angle_alpha   90.00
_cell.angle_beta   90.00
_cell.angle_gamma   90.00
#
_symmetry.space_group_name_H-M   'P 1'
#
loop_
_entity.id
_entity.type
_entity.pdbx_description
1 polymer ?
#
loop_
_entity_poly.entity_id
_entity_poly.type
_entity_poly.pdbx_seq_one_letter_code
_entity_poly.pdbx_strand_id
1 'polypeptide(L)'
;MRKSGRTLFDMKKILVGISGASGAPIAIRLLKRLREMADAETHLIMTKGAELTIAQETDCTVEQVKALADVVYDVSSLGECPASGSFKMDAMIIVPCSMKTAAGIASGYSDNLLLRAADVTLKEARQLVLVARESPLSPVHLRNLHELSSMGVRVVPPMISLSKIYDD
;
A
#
# COMPACT_ATOMS: atom_id res chain seq x y z
N MET A 1 8.90 -7.87 -21.55
CA MET A 1 10.01 -7.08 -22.16
C MET A 1 10.88 -6.60 -21.00
N ARG A 2 12.14 -7.06 -20.91
CA ARG A 2 13.07 -6.61 -19.88
C ARG A 2 13.41 -5.13 -20.11
N LYS A 3 13.25 -4.30 -19.06
CA LYS A 3 13.66 -2.89 -19.02
C LYS A 3 15.19 -2.82 -19.28
N SER A 4 15.58 -2.43 -20.48
CA SER A 4 16.99 -2.37 -20.92
C SER A 4 17.60 -1.04 -20.47
N GLY A 5 18.72 -1.09 -19.73
CA GLY A 5 19.73 -0.02 -19.74
C GLY A 5 19.93 0.82 -18.47
N ARG A 6 19.43 0.42 -17.28
CA ARG A 6 19.83 1.07 -16.01
C ARG A 6 20.42 0.07 -15.04
N THR A 7 21.49 0.47 -14.34
CA THR A 7 22.10 -0.31 -13.26
C THR A 7 21.08 -0.54 -12.14
N LEU A 8 21.05 -1.74 -11.56
CA LEU A 8 20.22 -2.16 -10.42
C LEU A 8 20.27 -1.19 -9.21
N PHE A 9 21.23 -0.26 -9.19
CA PHE A 9 21.44 0.70 -8.11
C PHE A 9 20.51 1.93 -8.14
N ASP A 10 19.75 2.12 -9.23
CA ASP A 10 18.94 3.35 -9.43
C ASP A 10 17.42 3.10 -9.36
N MET A 11 16.98 1.85 -9.12
CA MET A 11 15.57 1.50 -9.05
C MET A 11 14.99 1.80 -7.66
N LYS A 12 13.90 2.55 -7.63
CA LYS A 12 13.13 2.82 -6.40
C LYS A 12 12.29 1.60 -6.04
N LYS A 13 12.48 1.07 -4.84
CA LYS A 13 11.67 -0.04 -4.32
C LYS A 13 10.44 0.51 -3.61
N ILE A 14 9.29 0.25 -4.19
CA ILE A 14 7.99 0.70 -3.67
C ILE A 14 7.22 -0.51 -3.15
N LEU A 15 6.92 -0.50 -1.85
CA LEU A 15 6.06 -1.52 -1.25
C LEU A 15 4.61 -1.06 -1.32
N VAL A 16 3.79 -1.83 -2.00
CA VAL A 16 2.33 -1.61 -2.07
C VAL A 16 1.65 -2.62 -1.16
N GLY A 17 0.88 -2.11 -0.20
CA GLY A 17 0.00 -2.89 0.64
C GLY A 17 -1.44 -2.75 0.16
N ILE A 18 -2.19 -3.85 0.09
CA ILE A 18 -3.63 -3.80 -0.18
C ILE A 18 -4.37 -4.43 0.99
N SER A 19 -5.25 -3.68 1.63
CA SER A 19 -6.07 -4.19 2.72
C SER A 19 -7.56 -4.25 2.34
N GLY A 20 -8.38 -4.86 3.18
CA GLY A 20 -9.79 -5.14 2.91
C GLY A 20 -10.70 -3.92 3.10
N ALA A 21 -10.42 -2.81 2.46
CA ALA A 21 -11.33 -1.67 2.34
C ALA A 21 -11.82 -1.54 0.90
N SER A 22 -12.98 -0.91 0.70
CA SER A 22 -13.45 -0.57 -0.65
C SER A 22 -12.46 0.37 -1.35
N GLY A 23 -12.24 0.16 -2.64
CA GLY A 23 -11.29 0.93 -3.46
C GLY A 23 -10.23 0.06 -4.15
N ALA A 24 -10.46 -1.25 -4.32
CA ALA A 24 -9.59 -2.14 -5.07
C ALA A 24 -9.21 -1.61 -6.48
N PRO A 25 -10.10 -0.96 -7.25
CA PRO A 25 -9.73 -0.35 -8.52
C PRO A 25 -8.60 0.69 -8.43
N ILE A 26 -8.50 1.42 -7.31
CA ILE A 26 -7.43 2.42 -7.08
C ILE A 26 -6.08 1.70 -6.95
N ALA A 27 -6.04 0.60 -6.18
CA ALA A 27 -4.84 -0.22 -6.03
C ALA A 27 -4.35 -0.78 -7.37
N ILE A 28 -5.27 -1.33 -8.16
CA ILE A 28 -4.95 -1.89 -9.47
C ILE A 28 -4.41 -0.80 -10.41
N ARG A 29 -5.02 0.38 -10.40
CA ARG A 29 -4.55 1.52 -11.20
C ARG A 29 -3.15 1.96 -10.78
N LEU A 30 -2.88 2.04 -9.47
CA LEU A 30 -1.55 2.35 -8.96
C LEU A 30 -0.51 1.32 -9.41
N LEU A 31 -0.79 0.03 -9.25
CA LEU A 31 0.13 -1.04 -9.68
C LEU A 31 0.43 -0.97 -11.17
N LYS A 32 -0.58 -0.72 -12.01
CA LYS A 32 -0.40 -0.53 -13.46
C LYS A 32 0.53 0.67 -13.75
N ARG A 33 0.32 1.79 -13.07
CA ARG A 33 1.15 2.99 -13.26
C ARG A 33 2.60 2.77 -12.79
N LEU A 34 2.80 2.11 -11.63
CA LEU A 34 4.15 1.76 -11.16
C LEU A 34 4.88 0.84 -12.15
N ARG A 35 4.16 -0.12 -12.73
CA ARG A 35 4.71 -1.02 -13.74
C ARG A 35 5.18 -0.30 -15.01
N GLU A 36 4.54 0.82 -15.38
CA GLU A 36 4.94 1.67 -16.52
C GLU A 36 6.19 2.49 -16.22
N MET A 37 6.52 2.73 -14.95
CA MET A 37 7.70 3.48 -14.54
C MET A 37 8.97 2.64 -14.73
N ALA A 38 9.96 3.22 -15.44
CA ALA A 38 11.19 2.49 -15.77
C ALA A 38 12.13 2.34 -14.55
N ASP A 39 11.96 3.16 -13.52
CA ASP A 39 12.81 3.27 -12.34
C ASP A 39 12.13 2.79 -11.04
N ALA A 40 11.01 2.06 -11.14
CA ALA A 40 10.31 1.49 -10.00
C ALA A 40 10.38 -0.05 -10.03
N GLU A 41 10.70 -0.65 -8.88
CA GLU A 41 10.51 -2.06 -8.56
C GLU A 41 9.37 -2.16 -7.56
N THR A 42 8.30 -2.86 -7.91
CA THR A 42 7.08 -2.93 -7.12
C THR A 42 7.04 -4.21 -6.31
N HIS A 43 6.93 -4.07 -5.00
CA HIS A 43 6.72 -5.14 -4.05
C HIS A 43 5.28 -5.11 -3.55
N LEU A 44 4.63 -6.26 -3.40
CA LEU A 44 3.21 -6.34 -3.05
C LEU A 44 2.95 -7.25 -1.85
N ILE A 45 2.16 -6.75 -0.91
CA ILE A 45 1.55 -7.53 0.17
C ILE A 45 0.04 -7.31 0.11
N MET A 46 -0.75 -8.40 0.07
CA MET A 46 -2.21 -8.34 0.11
C MET A 46 -2.76 -9.09 1.30
N THR A 47 -3.73 -8.51 2.00
CA THR A 47 -4.48 -9.23 3.03
C THR A 47 -5.58 -10.10 2.41
N LYS A 48 -6.04 -11.12 3.15
CA LYS A 48 -7.20 -11.92 2.71
C LYS A 48 -8.45 -11.05 2.47
N GLY A 49 -8.63 -9.98 3.27
CA GLY A 49 -9.71 -9.01 3.04
C GLY A 49 -9.57 -8.28 1.71
N ALA A 50 -8.34 -7.99 1.27
CA ALA A 50 -8.10 -7.38 -0.04
C ALA A 50 -8.47 -8.33 -1.19
N GLU A 51 -8.18 -9.62 -1.07
CA GLU A 51 -8.55 -10.63 -2.08
C GLU A 51 -10.08 -10.68 -2.26
N LEU A 52 -10.83 -10.62 -1.15
CA LEU A 52 -12.30 -10.57 -1.19
C LEU A 52 -12.81 -9.28 -1.86
N THR A 53 -12.22 -8.13 -1.52
CA THR A 53 -12.62 -6.84 -2.08
C THR A 53 -12.32 -6.76 -3.58
N ILE A 54 -11.19 -7.30 -4.04
CA ILE A 54 -10.86 -7.40 -5.47
C ILE A 54 -11.93 -8.19 -6.22
N ALA A 55 -12.34 -9.35 -5.69
CA ALA A 55 -13.37 -10.19 -6.31
C ALA A 55 -14.76 -9.52 -6.33
N GLN A 56 -15.06 -8.65 -5.37
CA GLN A 56 -16.35 -7.96 -5.28
C GLN A 56 -16.42 -6.69 -6.14
N GLU A 57 -15.32 -5.98 -6.30
CA GLU A 57 -15.31 -4.63 -6.89
C GLU A 57 -14.74 -4.59 -8.32
N THR A 58 -14.14 -5.69 -8.80
CA THR A 58 -13.43 -5.71 -10.09
C THR A 58 -13.64 -7.01 -10.83
N ASP A 59 -13.41 -6.99 -12.14
CA ASP A 59 -13.38 -8.19 -12.98
C ASP A 59 -11.99 -8.89 -12.99
N CYS A 60 -11.05 -8.40 -12.19
CA CYS A 60 -9.71 -8.98 -12.11
C CYS A 60 -9.68 -10.16 -11.11
N THR A 61 -8.94 -11.21 -11.46
CA THR A 61 -8.59 -12.23 -10.47
C THR A 61 -7.47 -11.74 -9.57
N VAL A 62 -7.34 -12.35 -8.39
CA VAL A 62 -6.24 -12.07 -7.44
C VAL A 62 -4.88 -12.30 -8.10
N GLU A 63 -4.74 -13.36 -8.91
CA GLU A 63 -3.51 -13.69 -9.63
C GLU A 63 -3.17 -12.63 -10.68
N GLN A 64 -4.17 -12.08 -11.37
CA GLN A 64 -3.96 -10.98 -12.31
C GLN A 64 -3.44 -9.72 -11.61
N VAL A 65 -3.95 -9.42 -10.41
CA VAL A 65 -3.47 -8.29 -9.61
C VAL A 65 -2.05 -8.55 -9.11
N LYS A 66 -1.76 -9.75 -8.59
CA LYS A 66 -0.40 -10.15 -8.18
C LYS A 66 0.61 -10.03 -9.32
N ALA A 67 0.21 -10.39 -10.54
CA ALA A 67 1.07 -10.31 -11.73
C ALA A 67 1.42 -8.87 -12.16
N LEU A 68 0.81 -7.84 -11.57
CA LEU A 68 1.18 -6.44 -11.80
C LEU A 68 2.43 -6.01 -11.03
N ALA A 69 2.77 -6.71 -9.95
CA ALA A 69 3.96 -6.44 -9.14
C ALA A 69 5.18 -7.26 -9.61
N ASP A 70 6.38 -6.76 -9.32
CA ASP A 70 7.63 -7.47 -9.60
C ASP A 70 7.90 -8.56 -8.56
N VAL A 71 7.54 -8.31 -7.29
CA VAL A 71 7.68 -9.25 -6.16
C VAL A 71 6.40 -9.28 -5.35
N VAL A 72 5.95 -10.47 -4.97
CA VAL A 72 4.76 -10.66 -4.12
C VAL A 72 5.14 -11.45 -2.88
N TYR A 73 4.67 -10.99 -1.72
CA TYR A 73 4.91 -11.64 -0.44
C TYR A 73 3.62 -12.20 0.16
N ASP A 74 3.73 -13.33 0.85
CA ASP A 74 2.64 -13.85 1.66
C ASP A 74 2.47 -13.01 2.93
N VAL A 75 1.26 -12.52 3.17
CA VAL A 75 0.94 -11.69 4.33
C VAL A 75 1.15 -12.40 5.67
N SER A 76 1.14 -13.73 5.70
CA SER A 76 1.38 -14.55 6.90
C SER A 76 2.87 -14.77 7.20
N SER A 77 3.75 -14.50 6.25
CA SER A 77 5.18 -14.82 6.33
C SER A 77 6.00 -13.68 6.94
N LEU A 78 6.09 -13.61 8.27
CA LEU A 78 6.85 -12.58 8.99
C LEU A 78 8.38 -12.68 8.79
N GLY A 79 8.90 -13.72 8.16
CA GLY A 79 10.32 -13.88 7.82
C GLY A 79 10.75 -13.25 6.50
N GLU A 80 9.83 -12.65 5.76
CA GLU A 80 10.11 -12.05 4.45
C GLU A 80 10.87 -10.71 4.55
N CYS A 81 11.55 -10.35 3.47
CA CYS A 81 12.41 -9.16 3.41
C CYS A 81 11.78 -7.87 3.96
N PRO A 82 10.50 -7.54 3.70
CA PRO A 82 9.89 -6.31 4.21
C PRO A 82 9.76 -6.25 5.74
N ALA A 83 9.89 -7.38 6.43
CA ALA A 83 9.88 -7.44 7.90
C ALA A 83 11.17 -6.94 8.55
N SER A 84 12.22 -6.72 7.76
CA SER A 84 13.55 -6.31 8.24
C SER A 84 13.91 -4.88 7.82
N GLY A 85 14.41 -4.07 8.75
CA GLY A 85 14.90 -2.72 8.49
C GLY A 85 16.14 -2.69 7.58
N SER A 86 16.92 -3.78 7.51
CA SER A 86 18.07 -3.90 6.63
C SER A 86 17.68 -3.99 5.15
N PHE A 87 16.45 -4.42 4.85
CA PHE A 87 15.93 -4.41 3.49
C PHE A 87 15.37 -3.02 3.16
N LYS A 88 16.08 -2.31 2.30
CA LYS A 88 15.72 -0.92 1.97
C LYS A 88 14.54 -0.87 1.01
N MET A 89 13.40 -0.38 1.51
CA MET A 89 12.29 0.13 0.70
C MET A 89 12.35 1.65 0.68
N ASP A 90 12.15 2.29 -0.46
CA ASP A 90 12.17 3.76 -0.59
C ASP A 90 10.87 4.38 -0.06
N ALA A 91 9.75 3.70 -0.26
CA ALA A 91 8.45 4.10 0.26
C ALA A 91 7.50 2.91 0.40
N MET A 92 6.48 3.08 1.26
CA MET A 92 5.36 2.14 1.39
C MET A 92 4.04 2.89 1.19
N ILE A 93 3.14 2.30 0.40
CA ILE A 93 1.81 2.82 0.14
C ILE A 93 0.80 1.73 0.46
N ILE A 94 -0.14 1.99 1.37
CA ILE A 94 -1.26 1.07 1.64
C ILE A 94 -2.51 1.62 0.98
N VAL A 95 -3.02 0.92 -0.03
CA VAL A 95 -4.12 1.37 -0.89
C VAL A 95 -5.02 0.22 -1.34
N PRO A 96 -6.31 0.24 -1.02
CA PRO A 96 -6.91 1.05 0.04
C PRO A 96 -6.41 0.60 1.43
N CYS A 97 -6.45 1.52 2.39
CA CYS A 97 -6.15 1.22 3.79
C CYS A 97 -7.45 1.15 4.60
N SER A 98 -7.74 -0.01 5.18
CA SER A 98 -8.88 -0.18 6.09
C SER A 98 -8.60 0.44 7.45
N MET A 99 -9.65 0.80 8.18
CA MET A 99 -9.52 1.32 9.55
C MET A 99 -8.92 0.29 10.52
N LYS A 100 -9.15 -1.02 10.28
CA LYS A 100 -8.45 -2.09 11.02
C LYS A 100 -6.92 -1.99 10.83
N THR A 101 -6.46 -1.84 9.58
CA THR A 101 -5.04 -1.70 9.28
C THR A 101 -4.47 -0.42 9.86
N ALA A 102 -5.17 0.72 9.71
CA ALA A 102 -4.77 1.99 10.31
C ALA A 102 -4.67 1.90 11.84
N ALA A 103 -5.62 1.26 12.51
CA ALA A 103 -5.60 1.03 13.95
C ALA A 103 -4.41 0.17 14.37
N GLY A 104 -4.11 -0.91 13.64
CA GLY A 104 -2.95 -1.76 13.90
C GLY A 104 -1.64 -0.98 13.83
N ILE A 105 -1.47 -0.17 12.78
CA ILE A 105 -0.26 0.67 12.62
C ILE A 105 -0.18 1.71 13.75
N ALA A 106 -1.27 2.41 14.08
CA ALA A 106 -1.31 3.43 15.12
C ALA A 106 -0.96 2.87 16.51
N SER A 107 -1.31 1.60 16.78
CA SER A 107 -1.02 0.92 18.05
C SER A 107 0.30 0.14 18.07
N GLY A 108 1.06 0.10 16.96
CA GLY A 108 2.28 -0.70 16.85
C GLY A 108 2.01 -2.21 16.80
N TYR A 109 0.78 -2.63 16.51
CA TYR A 109 0.41 -4.04 16.41
C TYR A 109 0.82 -4.61 15.05
N SER A 110 1.57 -5.73 15.06
CA SER A 110 2.21 -6.27 13.86
C SER A 110 2.12 -7.80 13.77
N ASP A 111 0.89 -8.34 13.77
CA ASP A 111 0.59 -9.77 13.69
C ASP A 111 0.71 -10.37 12.28
N ASN A 112 0.92 -9.54 11.28
CA ASN A 112 1.09 -9.97 9.90
C ASN A 112 2.14 -9.12 9.17
N LEU A 113 2.58 -9.59 8.01
CA LEU A 113 3.65 -8.94 7.26
C LEU A 113 3.30 -7.50 6.83
N LEU A 114 2.04 -7.21 6.51
CA LEU A 114 1.63 -5.86 6.12
C LEU A 114 1.84 -4.86 7.26
N LEU A 115 1.36 -5.19 8.47
CA LEU A 115 1.52 -4.36 9.65
C LEU A 115 2.99 -4.29 10.08
N ARG A 116 3.72 -5.42 10.02
CA ARG A 116 5.15 -5.43 10.35
C ARG A 116 5.96 -4.56 9.38
N ALA A 117 5.69 -4.59 8.09
CA ALA A 117 6.36 -3.76 7.10
C ALA A 117 6.07 -2.26 7.30
N ALA A 118 4.84 -1.91 7.72
CA ALA A 118 4.50 -0.54 8.08
C ALA A 118 5.25 -0.07 9.33
N ASP A 119 5.33 -0.90 10.38
CA ASP A 119 6.13 -0.65 11.59
C ASP A 119 7.61 -0.44 11.24
N VAL A 120 8.18 -1.31 10.40
CA VAL A 120 9.56 -1.16 9.90
C VAL A 120 9.73 0.15 9.11
N THR A 121 8.78 0.50 8.27
CA THR A 121 8.80 1.74 7.49
C THR A 121 8.86 2.97 8.41
N LEU A 122 8.04 2.98 9.47
CA LEU A 122 8.01 4.06 10.45
C LEU A 122 9.30 4.13 11.27
N LYS A 123 9.76 3.01 11.85
CA LYS A 123 10.97 3.00 12.69
C LYS A 123 12.24 3.37 11.93
N GLU A 124 12.28 3.14 10.62
CA GLU A 124 13.39 3.53 9.75
C GLU A 124 13.19 4.96 9.16
N ALA A 125 12.20 5.71 9.65
CA ALA A 125 11.84 7.05 9.18
C ALA A 125 11.65 7.14 7.66
N ARG A 126 11.10 6.09 7.05
CA ARG A 126 10.80 6.02 5.62
C ARG A 126 9.38 6.53 5.34
N GLN A 127 9.12 6.87 4.09
CA GLN A 127 7.82 7.40 3.68
C GLN A 127 6.74 6.32 3.76
N LEU A 128 5.70 6.54 4.58
CA LEU A 128 4.47 5.75 4.62
C LEU A 128 3.29 6.60 4.15
N VAL A 129 2.51 6.08 3.20
CA VAL A 129 1.29 6.69 2.68
C VAL A 129 0.12 5.74 2.92
N LEU A 130 -0.96 6.23 3.51
CA LEU A 130 -2.20 5.48 3.72
C LEU A 130 -3.31 6.12 2.90
N VAL A 131 -3.82 5.40 1.90
CA VAL A 131 -5.05 5.77 1.20
C VAL A 131 -6.23 5.23 2.02
N ALA A 132 -6.55 5.96 3.09
CA ALA A 132 -7.51 5.56 4.10
C ALA A 132 -8.94 5.70 3.59
N ARG A 133 -9.71 4.59 3.60
CA ARG A 133 -11.08 4.59 3.08
C ARG A 133 -12.06 4.06 4.12
N GLU A 134 -12.92 4.94 4.58
CA GLU A 134 -14.05 4.66 5.46
C GLU A 134 -15.07 5.81 5.41
N SER A 135 -16.36 5.51 5.55
CA SER A 135 -17.41 6.51 5.68
C SER A 135 -18.65 5.90 6.35
N PRO A 136 -19.23 6.57 7.39
CA PRO A 136 -18.69 7.70 8.14
C PRO A 136 -17.50 7.32 9.02
N LEU A 137 -16.67 8.30 9.40
CA LEU A 137 -15.57 8.08 10.33
C LEU A 137 -16.05 8.14 11.78
N SER A 138 -15.74 7.13 12.59
CA SER A 138 -15.96 7.13 14.03
C SER A 138 -14.91 7.98 14.77
N PRO A 139 -15.14 8.39 16.03
CA PRO A 139 -14.13 9.07 16.84
C PRO A 139 -12.82 8.28 16.97
N VAL A 140 -12.90 6.94 17.02
CA VAL A 140 -11.70 6.06 17.08
C VAL A 140 -10.91 6.13 15.76
N HIS A 141 -11.62 6.14 14.62
CA HIS A 141 -10.97 6.29 13.33
C HIS A 141 -10.24 7.63 13.23
N LEU A 142 -10.90 8.72 13.59
CA LEU A 142 -10.31 10.07 13.57
C LEU A 142 -9.10 10.18 14.49
N ARG A 143 -9.19 9.62 15.72
CA ARG A 143 -8.05 9.58 16.64
C ARG A 143 -6.85 8.85 16.03
N ASN A 144 -7.06 7.64 15.50
CA ASN A 144 -5.98 6.84 14.92
C ASN A 144 -5.35 7.52 13.68
N LEU A 145 -6.16 8.13 12.81
CA LEU A 145 -5.67 8.88 11.66
C LEU A 145 -4.87 10.12 12.07
N HIS A 146 -5.31 10.83 13.12
CA HIS A 146 -4.59 11.96 13.69
C HIS A 146 -3.22 11.52 14.24
N GLU A 147 -3.19 10.44 15.03
CA GLU A 147 -1.95 9.88 15.58
C GLU A 147 -0.96 9.51 14.47
N LEU A 148 -1.43 8.79 13.46
CA LEU A 148 -0.61 8.41 12.30
C LEU A 148 -0.05 9.63 11.56
N SER A 149 -0.88 10.66 11.35
CA SER A 149 -0.44 11.91 10.73
C SER A 149 0.62 12.62 11.58
N SER A 150 0.48 12.59 12.90
CA SER A 150 1.46 13.17 13.84
C SER A 150 2.81 12.42 13.84
N MET A 151 2.80 11.13 13.50
CA MET A 151 4.02 10.32 13.29
C MET A 151 4.67 10.56 11.91
N GLY A 152 4.13 11.44 11.06
CA GLY A 152 4.64 11.72 9.72
C GLY A 152 4.07 10.86 8.61
N VAL A 153 3.07 10.03 8.90
CA VAL A 153 2.34 9.25 7.89
C VAL A 153 1.50 10.18 7.03
N ARG A 154 1.56 10.03 5.72
CA ARG A 154 0.67 10.76 4.81
C ARG A 154 -0.66 10.04 4.70
N VAL A 155 -1.70 10.63 5.29
CA VAL A 155 -3.07 10.13 5.19
C VAL A 155 -3.75 10.80 4.00
N VAL A 156 -4.11 10.01 2.99
CA VAL A 156 -4.72 10.47 1.74
C VAL A 156 -6.09 9.81 1.60
N PRO A 157 -7.18 10.46 2.01
CA PRO A 157 -8.51 9.91 1.74
C PRO A 157 -8.80 9.97 0.24
N PRO A 158 -9.32 8.89 -0.37
CA PRO A 158 -9.72 8.92 -1.77
C PRO A 158 -10.95 9.83 -1.91
N MET A 159 -10.77 10.92 -2.64
CA MET A 159 -11.84 11.88 -2.92
C MET A 159 -12.06 11.97 -4.42
N ILE A 160 -13.33 12.00 -4.84
CA ILE A 160 -13.69 12.28 -6.23
C ILE A 160 -13.77 13.80 -6.37
N SER A 161 -12.91 14.37 -7.22
CA SER A 161 -13.03 15.77 -7.59
C SER A 161 -14.17 15.94 -8.59
N LEU A 162 -15.07 16.89 -8.31
CA LEU A 162 -16.12 17.31 -9.25
C LEU A 162 -15.70 18.51 -10.08
N SER A 163 -14.47 18.97 -9.95
CA SER A 163 -13.91 20.00 -10.83
C SER A 163 -13.86 19.48 -12.27
N LYS A 164 -14.24 20.35 -13.22
CA LYS A 164 -14.05 20.01 -14.64
C LYS A 164 -12.56 19.80 -14.87
N ILE A 165 -12.20 18.63 -15.39
CA ILE A 165 -10.89 18.42 -15.97
C ILE A 165 -10.91 19.23 -17.26
N TYR A 166 -10.17 20.32 -17.30
CA TYR A 166 -9.89 21.00 -18.56
C TYR A 166 -8.83 20.13 -19.22
N ASP A 167 -9.23 19.46 -20.33
CA ASP A 167 -8.28 18.85 -21.25
C ASP A 167 -7.54 20.02 -21.94
N ASP A 168 -6.28 20.23 -21.57
CA ASP A 168 -5.31 21.03 -22.32
C ASP A 168 -4.51 20.12 -23.26
#